data_54f6561072cbe198debf003867af6b56
#
_entry.id   54f6561072cbe198debf003867af6b56
#
_cell.length_a   1.000
_cell.length_b   1.000
_cell.length_c   1.000
_cell.angle_alpha   90.00
_cell.angle_beta   90.00
_cell.angle_gamma   90.00
#
_symmetry.space_group_name_H-M   'P 1'
#
loop_
_entity.id
_entity.type
_entity.pdbx_description
1 polymer ?
#
loop_
_entity_poly.entity_id
_entity_poly.type
_entity_poly.pdbx_seq_one_letter_code
_entity_poly.pdbx_strand_id
1 'polypeptide(L)'
;RRLTIKHFDPCTILLNNDLSAGTPPILEDLHEQFLLPPLHAGWSVRRKTKHFAAYDEVTKNFGKLIGIDPWLINPLFEGVQGLDFSKGEGVEALQHSVDSVLNKTRRKYKDYGIQEEPFVVVKADNGTYGMGIMVVRDAAQLSSLNRKARNKMNVIKDGQQVSDVIVQEGVLTHEQINDAVAEPVVYMMDRY
;
A
#
# COMPACT_ATOMS: atom_id res chain seq x y z
N ARG A 1 13.94 11.51 -28.74
CA ARG A 1 14.69 12.35 -27.79
C ARG A 1 15.59 11.48 -26.93
N ARG A 2 16.81 11.94 -26.69
CA ARG A 2 17.82 11.27 -25.83
C ARG A 2 18.33 12.25 -24.78
N LEU A 3 18.70 11.73 -23.63
CA LEU A 3 19.40 12.46 -22.57
C LEU A 3 20.89 12.07 -22.60
N THR A 4 21.73 13.06 -22.63
CA THR A 4 23.19 12.92 -22.56
C THR A 4 23.77 13.81 -21.47
N ILE A 5 24.88 13.40 -20.89
CA ILE A 5 25.65 14.22 -19.95
C ILE A 5 27.03 14.44 -20.54
N LYS A 6 27.33 15.67 -20.98
CA LYS A 6 28.58 16.00 -21.64
C LYS A 6 28.84 15.07 -22.85
N HIS A 7 29.84 14.21 -22.75
CA HIS A 7 30.23 13.25 -23.78
C HIS A 7 29.70 11.82 -23.54
N PHE A 8 28.87 11.63 -22.50
CA PHE A 8 28.29 10.34 -22.15
C PHE A 8 26.86 10.23 -22.64
N ASP A 9 26.60 9.22 -23.47
CA ASP A 9 25.29 8.89 -24.03
C ASP A 9 24.85 7.51 -23.49
N PRO A 10 24.06 7.49 -22.40
CA PRO A 10 23.64 6.22 -21.79
C PRO A 10 22.61 5.51 -22.66
N CYS A 11 22.74 4.20 -22.80
CA CYS A 11 21.71 3.37 -23.43
C CYS A 11 20.51 3.13 -22.50
N THR A 12 20.74 3.17 -21.18
CA THR A 12 19.74 2.93 -20.15
C THR A 12 19.90 3.97 -19.03
N ILE A 13 18.77 4.43 -18.49
CA ILE A 13 18.72 5.34 -17.35
C ILE A 13 18.06 4.61 -16.18
N LEU A 14 18.81 4.38 -15.10
CA LEU A 14 18.29 3.82 -13.87
C LEU A 14 17.70 4.94 -13.01
N LEU A 15 16.37 4.90 -12.80
CA LEU A 15 15.68 5.85 -11.95
C LEU A 15 15.81 5.44 -10.47
N ASN A 16 16.71 6.08 -9.77
CA ASN A 16 16.86 5.93 -8.31
C ASN A 16 16.07 7.02 -7.57
N ASN A 17 14.83 7.24 -8.01
CA ASN A 17 13.90 8.19 -7.40
C ASN A 17 12.50 7.59 -7.49
N ASP A 18 11.71 7.75 -6.44
CA ASP A 18 10.34 7.22 -6.39
C ASP A 18 9.33 8.03 -7.21
N LEU A 19 9.73 9.17 -7.73
CA LEU A 19 8.88 10.08 -8.52
C LEU A 19 7.54 10.40 -7.83
N SER A 20 7.51 10.44 -6.50
CA SER A 20 6.29 10.70 -5.73
C SER A 20 5.67 12.06 -6.04
N ALA A 21 6.48 13.05 -6.40
CA ALA A 21 6.04 14.37 -6.85
C ALA A 21 5.58 14.41 -8.33
N GLY A 22 5.58 13.29 -9.02
CA GLY A 22 5.27 13.18 -10.45
C GLY A 22 6.50 12.96 -11.33
N THR A 23 6.27 12.76 -12.61
CA THR A 23 7.32 12.57 -13.60
C THR A 23 7.93 13.89 -14.00
N PRO A 24 9.26 14.10 -13.87
CA PRO A 24 9.93 15.29 -14.39
C PRO A 24 9.76 15.38 -15.92
N PRO A 25 9.47 16.55 -16.48
CA PRO A 25 9.29 16.73 -17.93
C PRO A 25 10.50 16.30 -18.77
N ILE A 26 11.70 16.32 -18.18
CA ILE A 26 12.94 15.86 -18.85
C ILE A 26 12.92 14.36 -19.18
N LEU A 27 12.15 13.57 -18.44
CA LEU A 27 12.02 12.12 -18.67
C LEU A 27 10.90 11.76 -19.64
N GLU A 28 10.06 12.72 -20.00
CA GLU A 28 9.00 12.51 -20.99
C GLU A 28 9.60 12.42 -22.40
N ASP A 29 8.94 11.69 -23.28
CA ASP A 29 9.30 11.52 -24.70
C ASP A 29 10.71 10.93 -24.94
N LEU A 30 11.23 10.16 -24.00
CA LEU A 30 12.48 9.40 -24.18
C LEU A 30 12.18 8.04 -24.82
N HIS A 31 12.15 7.99 -26.15
CA HIS A 31 11.84 6.76 -26.91
C HIS A 31 13.07 5.97 -27.31
N GLU A 32 14.25 6.55 -27.22
CA GLU A 32 15.51 5.94 -27.70
C GLU A 32 16.38 5.41 -26.56
N GLN A 33 15.93 5.52 -25.32
CA GLN A 33 16.65 5.06 -24.13
C GLN A 33 15.70 4.32 -23.20
N PHE A 34 16.18 3.24 -22.60
CA PHE A 34 15.40 2.51 -21.62
C PHE A 34 15.42 3.22 -20.27
N LEU A 35 14.22 3.40 -19.66
CA LEU A 35 14.07 3.85 -18.29
C LEU A 35 13.76 2.64 -17.41
N LEU A 36 14.49 2.47 -16.31
CA LEU A 36 14.30 1.39 -15.35
C LEU A 36 14.09 1.96 -13.93
N PRO A 37 12.94 1.70 -13.31
CA PRO A 37 11.74 1.11 -13.91
C PRO A 37 11.13 2.05 -14.98
N PRO A 38 10.35 1.53 -15.93
CA PRO A 38 9.66 2.38 -16.88
C PRO A 38 8.65 3.30 -16.16
N LEU A 39 8.42 4.51 -16.67
CA LEU A 39 7.59 5.53 -15.99
C LEU A 39 6.21 5.02 -15.59
N HIS A 40 5.57 4.19 -16.44
CA HIS A 40 4.24 3.61 -16.16
C HIS A 40 4.24 2.56 -15.06
N ALA A 41 5.39 2.02 -14.69
CA ALA A 41 5.56 1.05 -13.60
C ALA A 41 6.27 1.65 -12.37
N GLY A 42 6.58 2.95 -12.41
CA GLY A 42 7.22 3.66 -11.30
C GLY A 42 6.30 3.83 -10.09
N TRP A 43 6.89 4.17 -8.96
CA TRP A 43 6.19 4.35 -7.68
C TRP A 43 5.13 5.47 -7.72
N SER A 44 5.32 6.49 -8.54
CA SER A 44 4.37 7.61 -8.69
C SER A 44 2.99 7.18 -9.18
N VAL A 45 2.93 6.12 -9.98
CA VAL A 45 1.66 5.60 -10.55
C VAL A 45 1.12 4.39 -9.82
N ARG A 46 1.90 3.80 -8.90
CA ARG A 46 1.51 2.62 -8.15
C ARG A 46 0.37 2.94 -7.18
N ARG A 47 -0.65 2.08 -7.21
CA ARG A 47 -1.75 2.07 -6.24
C ARG A 47 -1.77 0.72 -5.53
N LYS A 48 -1.84 0.75 -4.19
CA LYS A 48 -1.88 -0.47 -3.38
C LYS A 48 -3.12 -1.29 -3.67
N THR A 49 -4.27 -0.62 -3.82
CA THR A 49 -5.53 -1.29 -4.17
C THR A 49 -5.44 -2.06 -5.48
N LYS A 50 -4.84 -1.48 -6.52
CA LYS A 50 -4.62 -2.18 -7.80
C LYS A 50 -3.66 -3.35 -7.67
N HIS A 51 -2.59 -3.18 -6.90
CA HIS A 51 -1.63 -4.25 -6.64
C HIS A 51 -2.31 -5.42 -5.93
N PHE A 52 -3.02 -5.17 -4.84
CA PHE A 52 -3.67 -6.24 -4.07
C PHE A 52 -4.83 -6.87 -4.82
N ALA A 53 -5.55 -6.14 -5.68
CA ALA A 53 -6.56 -6.73 -6.56
C ALA A 53 -5.94 -7.73 -7.54
N ALA A 54 -4.84 -7.38 -8.20
CA ALA A 54 -4.13 -8.30 -9.10
C ALA A 54 -3.52 -9.48 -8.33
N TYR A 55 -2.97 -9.23 -7.13
CA TYR A 55 -2.42 -10.29 -6.28
C TYR A 55 -3.50 -11.25 -5.78
N ASP A 56 -4.69 -10.76 -5.46
CA ASP A 56 -5.84 -11.57 -5.05
C ASP A 56 -6.24 -12.63 -6.09
N GLU A 57 -6.24 -12.26 -7.37
CA GLU A 57 -6.48 -13.22 -8.46
C GLU A 57 -5.38 -14.30 -8.53
N VAL A 58 -4.13 -13.89 -8.41
CA VAL A 58 -2.99 -14.83 -8.44
C VAL A 58 -3.06 -15.80 -7.26
N THR A 59 -3.32 -15.29 -6.05
CA THR A 59 -3.36 -16.11 -4.83
C THR A 59 -4.55 -17.07 -4.81
N LYS A 60 -5.72 -16.67 -5.34
CA LYS A 60 -6.88 -17.56 -5.52
C LYS A 60 -6.57 -18.72 -6.46
N ASN A 61 -5.95 -18.44 -7.59
CA ASN A 61 -5.57 -19.47 -8.55
C ASN A 61 -4.48 -20.40 -7.98
N PHE A 62 -3.48 -19.83 -7.30
CA PHE A 62 -2.42 -20.61 -6.65
C PHE A 62 -2.97 -21.44 -5.49
N GLY A 63 -3.79 -20.86 -4.62
CA GLY A 63 -4.43 -21.58 -3.51
C GLY A 63 -5.27 -22.77 -4.00
N LYS A 64 -6.02 -22.58 -5.09
CA LYS A 64 -6.77 -23.68 -5.74
C LYS A 64 -5.84 -24.77 -6.26
N LEU A 65 -4.68 -24.40 -6.83
CA LEU A 65 -3.73 -25.35 -7.40
C LEU A 65 -3.10 -26.25 -6.32
N ILE A 66 -2.75 -25.69 -5.19
CA ILE A 66 -2.04 -26.42 -4.10
C ILE A 66 -2.94 -26.81 -2.92
N GLY A 67 -4.22 -26.49 -2.98
CA GLY A 67 -5.21 -26.89 -1.96
C GLY A 67 -5.12 -26.12 -0.66
N ILE A 68 -4.73 -24.84 -0.68
CA ILE A 68 -4.70 -23.97 0.52
C ILE A 68 -5.70 -22.82 0.41
N ASP A 69 -6.12 -22.30 1.56
CA ASP A 69 -6.90 -21.08 1.61
C ASP A 69 -6.04 -19.87 1.15
N PRO A 70 -6.45 -19.11 0.13
CA PRO A 70 -5.71 -17.92 -0.32
C PRO A 70 -5.46 -16.90 0.78
N TRP A 71 -6.30 -16.85 1.82
CA TRP A 71 -6.13 -15.96 2.97
C TRP A 71 -4.80 -16.18 3.70
N LEU A 72 -4.23 -17.38 3.69
CA LEU A 72 -2.93 -17.68 4.32
C LEU A 72 -1.75 -16.93 3.68
N ILE A 73 -1.93 -16.43 2.45
CA ILE A 73 -0.89 -15.77 1.67
C ILE A 73 -1.28 -14.39 1.14
N ASN A 74 -2.54 -13.97 1.36
CA ASN A 74 -3.04 -12.67 0.91
C ASN A 74 -3.98 -12.08 1.97
N PRO A 75 -3.66 -10.93 2.57
CA PRO A 75 -4.52 -10.29 3.57
C PRO A 75 -5.79 -9.77 2.93
N LEU A 76 -6.87 -9.74 3.71
CA LEU A 76 -8.13 -9.10 3.31
C LEU A 76 -7.93 -7.59 3.17
N PHE A 77 -8.57 -6.99 2.18
CA PHE A 77 -8.49 -5.56 1.96
C PHE A 77 -9.74 -5.00 1.28
N GLU A 78 -9.94 -3.70 1.41
CA GLU A 78 -10.91 -2.90 0.67
C GLU A 78 -10.33 -1.53 0.35
N GLY A 79 -10.73 -0.94 -0.79
CA GLY A 79 -10.37 0.42 -1.17
C GLY A 79 -11.48 1.41 -0.84
N VAL A 80 -11.12 2.60 -0.38
CA VAL A 80 -12.05 3.72 -0.17
C VAL A 80 -11.51 4.95 -0.87
N GLN A 81 -12.36 5.62 -1.63
CA GLN A 81 -12.02 6.80 -2.43
C GLN A 81 -12.80 8.03 -1.97
N GLY A 82 -12.29 9.21 -2.37
CA GLY A 82 -12.99 10.47 -2.12
C GLY A 82 -12.97 10.92 -0.67
N LEU A 83 -11.89 10.63 0.07
CA LEU A 83 -11.70 11.04 1.46
C LEU A 83 -11.13 12.46 1.56
N ASP A 84 -11.64 13.24 2.50
CA ASP A 84 -10.99 14.45 3.02
C ASP A 84 -10.99 14.40 4.55
N PHE A 85 -9.89 13.98 5.12
CA PHE A 85 -9.75 13.89 6.58
C PHE A 85 -9.83 15.24 7.29
N SER A 86 -9.54 16.36 6.59
CA SER A 86 -9.62 17.69 7.16
C SER A 86 -11.07 18.15 7.36
N LYS A 87 -11.94 17.81 6.42
CA LYS A 87 -13.36 18.12 6.43
C LYS A 87 -14.22 17.01 7.03
N GLY A 88 -13.66 15.79 7.18
CA GLY A 88 -14.40 14.61 7.59
C GLY A 88 -15.25 13.98 6.48
N GLU A 89 -15.00 14.35 5.21
CA GLU A 89 -15.71 13.78 4.08
C GLU A 89 -15.27 12.33 3.85
N GLY A 90 -16.23 11.45 3.55
CA GLY A 90 -15.98 10.03 3.28
C GLY A 90 -15.69 9.16 4.50
N VAL A 91 -15.69 9.71 5.71
CA VAL A 91 -15.40 8.95 6.95
C VAL A 91 -16.39 7.82 7.18
N GLU A 92 -17.67 7.99 6.86
CA GLU A 92 -18.69 6.92 6.99
C GLU A 92 -18.39 5.73 6.06
N ALA A 93 -17.99 6.00 4.83
CA ALA A 93 -17.57 4.95 3.88
C ALA A 93 -16.33 4.21 4.39
N LEU A 94 -15.38 4.96 4.99
CA LEU A 94 -14.19 4.37 5.61
C LEU A 94 -14.56 3.50 6.81
N GLN A 95 -15.47 3.93 7.69
CA GLN A 95 -15.97 3.14 8.82
C GLN A 95 -16.61 1.84 8.34
N HIS A 96 -17.46 1.91 7.33
CA HIS A 96 -18.11 0.73 6.76
C HIS A 96 -17.07 -0.27 6.21
N SER A 97 -16.07 0.21 5.50
CA SER A 97 -14.99 -0.62 4.99
C SER A 97 -14.16 -1.27 6.11
N VAL A 98 -13.83 -0.50 7.17
CA VAL A 98 -13.13 -1.02 8.35
C VAL A 98 -13.94 -2.13 9.02
N ASP A 99 -15.24 -1.92 9.26
CA ASP A 99 -16.13 -2.94 9.84
C ASP A 99 -16.23 -4.18 8.94
N SER A 100 -16.32 -3.98 7.63
CA SER A 100 -16.36 -5.09 6.67
C SER A 100 -15.11 -5.96 6.76
N VAL A 101 -13.92 -5.35 6.69
CA VAL A 101 -12.65 -6.08 6.77
C VAL A 101 -12.49 -6.75 8.13
N LEU A 102 -12.74 -6.04 9.25
CA LEU A 102 -12.68 -6.62 10.60
C LEU A 102 -13.62 -7.83 10.75
N ASN A 103 -14.86 -7.75 10.25
CA ASN A 103 -15.81 -8.84 10.35
C ASN A 103 -15.39 -10.06 9.51
N LYS A 104 -14.80 -9.84 8.34
CA LYS A 104 -14.22 -10.92 7.51
C LYS A 104 -13.04 -11.56 8.22
N THR A 105 -12.15 -10.76 8.80
CA THR A 105 -10.98 -11.25 9.57
C THR A 105 -11.41 -12.05 10.79
N ARG A 106 -12.41 -11.57 11.57
CA ARG A 106 -12.96 -12.33 12.72
C ARG A 106 -13.47 -13.72 12.32
N ARG A 107 -14.11 -13.84 11.14
CA ARG A 107 -14.54 -15.15 10.63
C ARG A 107 -13.34 -16.05 10.36
N LYS A 108 -12.32 -15.53 9.67
CA LYS A 108 -11.08 -16.28 9.43
C LYS A 108 -10.39 -16.70 10.72
N TYR A 109 -10.26 -15.80 11.68
CA TYR A 109 -9.69 -16.10 13.00
C TYR A 109 -10.45 -17.24 13.69
N LYS A 110 -11.79 -17.20 13.63
CA LYS A 110 -12.63 -18.30 14.15
C LYS A 110 -12.37 -19.62 13.42
N ASP A 111 -12.30 -19.60 12.08
CA ASP A 111 -12.09 -20.79 11.26
C ASP A 111 -10.72 -21.45 11.54
N TYR A 112 -9.72 -20.63 11.88
CA TYR A 112 -8.35 -21.08 12.16
C TYR A 112 -8.01 -21.18 13.65
N GLY A 113 -8.96 -20.94 14.55
CA GLY A 113 -8.76 -21.03 16.00
C GLY A 113 -7.84 -19.96 16.58
N ILE A 114 -7.69 -18.82 15.89
CA ILE A 114 -6.88 -17.67 16.31
C ILE A 114 -7.63 -16.90 17.40
N GLN A 115 -6.96 -16.64 18.54
CA GLN A 115 -7.58 -16.02 19.72
C GLN A 115 -7.30 -14.51 19.83
N GLU A 116 -6.39 -14.00 19.02
CA GLU A 116 -6.00 -12.59 19.01
C GLU A 116 -7.13 -11.71 18.50
N GLU A 117 -7.19 -10.49 18.99
CA GLU A 117 -8.11 -9.48 18.48
C GLU A 117 -7.63 -8.93 17.13
N PRO A 118 -8.45 -8.99 16.08
CA PRO A 118 -8.08 -8.47 14.78
C PRO A 118 -8.00 -6.95 14.77
N PHE A 119 -7.18 -6.44 13.89
CA PHE A 119 -7.09 -5.02 13.59
C PHE A 119 -6.93 -4.81 12.10
N VAL A 120 -7.15 -3.59 11.65
CA VAL A 120 -6.87 -3.19 10.28
C VAL A 120 -5.85 -2.06 10.25
N VAL A 121 -5.17 -1.95 9.13
CA VAL A 121 -4.26 -0.84 8.84
C VAL A 121 -4.84 -0.05 7.67
N VAL A 122 -5.20 1.20 7.94
CA VAL A 122 -5.61 2.16 6.91
C VAL A 122 -4.35 2.85 6.39
N LYS A 123 -4.11 2.79 5.08
CA LYS A 123 -2.91 3.33 4.43
C LYS A 123 -3.32 4.20 3.25
N ALA A 124 -2.63 5.31 3.01
CA ALA A 124 -2.77 6.03 1.76
C ALA A 124 -2.50 5.10 0.57
N ASP A 125 -3.35 5.12 -0.44
CA ASP A 125 -3.27 4.19 -1.58
C ASP A 125 -2.00 4.41 -2.42
N ASN A 126 -1.59 5.67 -2.56
CA ASN A 126 -0.36 6.09 -3.23
C ASN A 126 0.80 6.44 -2.27
N GLY A 127 0.63 6.24 -0.96
CA GLY A 127 1.62 6.62 0.05
C GLY A 127 2.85 5.72 0.07
N THR A 128 3.98 6.32 0.45
CA THR A 128 5.29 5.68 0.64
C THR A 128 5.84 6.00 2.03
N TYR A 129 6.92 5.32 2.43
CA TYR A 129 7.69 5.60 3.67
C TYR A 129 6.85 5.60 4.98
N GLY A 130 5.78 4.83 5.04
CA GLY A 130 4.94 4.75 6.25
C GLY A 130 4.12 6.00 6.55
N MET A 131 4.03 6.94 5.61
CA MET A 131 3.18 8.14 5.76
C MET A 131 1.71 7.80 5.45
N GLY A 132 0.78 8.51 6.11
CA GLY A 132 -0.64 8.25 5.94
C GLY A 132 -1.04 6.83 6.38
N ILE A 133 -0.53 6.37 7.55
CA ILE A 133 -0.85 5.06 8.11
C ILE A 133 -1.52 5.22 9.48
N MET A 134 -2.60 4.47 9.69
CA MET A 134 -3.33 4.38 10.94
C MET A 134 -3.75 2.93 11.22
N VAL A 135 -3.53 2.48 12.45
CA VAL A 135 -4.03 1.20 12.96
C VAL A 135 -5.40 1.43 13.58
N VAL A 136 -6.39 0.61 13.23
CA VAL A 136 -7.77 0.72 13.71
C VAL A 136 -8.23 -0.64 14.21
N ARG A 137 -8.76 -0.69 15.43
CA ARG A 137 -9.33 -1.91 16.04
C ARG A 137 -10.85 -1.88 16.11
N ASP A 138 -11.44 -0.68 16.03
CA ASP A 138 -12.87 -0.43 16.05
C ASP A 138 -13.18 0.75 15.12
N ALA A 139 -14.13 0.58 14.22
CA ALA A 139 -14.53 1.62 13.27
C ALA A 139 -15.02 2.91 13.97
N ALA A 140 -15.58 2.80 15.17
CA ALA A 140 -16.01 3.97 15.95
C ALA A 140 -14.85 4.94 16.28
N GLN A 141 -13.59 4.45 16.31
CA GLN A 141 -12.41 5.29 16.51
C GLN A 141 -12.26 6.37 15.42
N LEU A 142 -12.76 6.10 14.21
CA LEU A 142 -12.67 7.02 13.09
C LEU A 142 -13.53 8.28 13.26
N SER A 143 -14.66 8.18 13.98
CA SER A 143 -15.51 9.33 14.31
C SER A 143 -14.86 10.27 15.32
N SER A 144 -13.96 9.75 16.15
CA SER A 144 -13.33 10.49 17.25
C SER A 144 -11.89 10.92 16.97
N LEU A 145 -11.45 10.88 15.70
CA LEU A 145 -10.11 11.30 15.33
C LEU A 145 -9.83 12.75 15.75
N ASN A 146 -8.80 12.92 16.57
CA ASN A 146 -8.36 14.26 16.93
C ASN A 146 -7.64 14.95 15.74
N ARG A 147 -7.44 16.26 15.84
CA ARG A 147 -6.81 17.07 14.79
C ARG A 147 -5.44 16.53 14.37
N LYS A 148 -4.63 16.04 15.32
CA LYS A 148 -3.29 15.48 15.03
C LYS A 148 -3.38 14.23 14.20
N ALA A 149 -4.30 13.31 14.52
CA ALA A 149 -4.51 12.07 13.76
C ALA A 149 -5.04 12.37 12.36
N ARG A 150 -6.00 13.28 12.22
CA ARG A 150 -6.50 13.74 10.92
C ARG A 150 -5.39 14.34 10.05
N ASN A 151 -4.58 15.23 10.61
CA ASN A 151 -3.47 15.83 9.89
C ASN A 151 -2.43 14.79 9.45
N LYS A 152 -2.14 13.77 10.28
CA LYS A 152 -1.24 12.67 9.93
C LYS A 152 -1.74 11.86 8.74
N MET A 153 -3.06 11.67 8.63
CA MET A 153 -3.68 10.94 7.54
C MET A 153 -3.91 11.78 6.28
N ASN A 154 -3.97 13.11 6.41
CA ASN A 154 -4.36 14.00 5.33
C ASN A 154 -3.24 14.27 4.32
N VAL A 155 -1.98 14.14 4.72
CA VAL A 155 -0.83 14.53 3.90
C VAL A 155 0.22 13.43 3.88
N ILE A 156 0.71 13.11 2.68
CA ILE A 156 1.84 12.22 2.43
C ILE A 156 3.07 13.03 1.98
N LYS A 157 4.12 12.33 1.57
CA LYS A 157 5.35 12.92 1.05
C LYS A 157 5.03 14.00 -0.01
N ASP A 158 5.80 15.07 -0.01
CA ASP A 158 5.70 16.21 -0.93
C ASP A 158 4.39 17.01 -0.81
N GLY A 159 3.71 16.93 0.35
CA GLY A 159 2.51 17.73 0.63
C GLY A 159 1.26 17.31 -0.13
N GLN A 160 1.27 16.15 -0.79
CA GLN A 160 0.09 15.64 -1.50
C GLN A 160 -1.01 15.24 -0.53
N GLN A 161 -2.24 15.61 -0.84
CA GLN A 161 -3.41 15.21 -0.06
C GLN A 161 -3.78 13.75 -0.32
N VAL A 162 -4.20 13.06 0.75
CA VAL A 162 -4.71 11.70 0.68
C VAL A 162 -6.20 11.76 0.41
N SER A 163 -6.62 11.31 -0.77
CA SER A 163 -8.02 11.15 -1.16
C SER A 163 -8.47 9.70 -1.21
N ASP A 164 -7.51 8.79 -1.37
CA ASP A 164 -7.78 7.38 -1.53
C ASP A 164 -6.95 6.57 -0.53
N VAL A 165 -7.58 5.58 0.08
CA VAL A 165 -6.93 4.69 1.04
C VAL A 165 -7.24 3.23 0.72
N ILE A 166 -6.35 2.36 1.19
CA ILE A 166 -6.62 0.94 1.35
C ILE A 166 -6.81 0.64 2.83
N VAL A 167 -7.89 -0.06 3.15
CA VAL A 167 -8.13 -0.70 4.45
C VAL A 167 -7.67 -2.13 4.32
N GLN A 168 -6.66 -2.52 5.06
CA GLN A 168 -6.04 -3.82 4.95
C GLN A 168 -6.04 -4.52 6.30
N GLU A 169 -6.31 -5.82 6.30
CA GLU A 169 -6.13 -6.68 7.47
C GLU A 169 -4.75 -6.49 8.07
N GLY A 170 -4.70 -6.31 9.39
CA GLY A 170 -3.46 -6.26 10.14
C GLY A 170 -2.95 -7.68 10.41
N VAL A 171 -1.69 -7.92 10.08
CA VAL A 171 -1.01 -9.18 10.35
C VAL A 171 -0.09 -8.99 11.55
N LEU A 172 -0.20 -9.89 12.53
CA LEU A 172 0.70 -9.90 13.67
C LEU A 172 2.05 -10.47 13.23
N THR A 173 3.11 -9.71 13.47
CA THR A 173 4.48 -10.15 13.22
C THR A 173 5.04 -10.81 14.47
N HIS A 174 5.45 -12.07 14.36
CA HIS A 174 6.01 -12.86 15.47
C HIS A 174 7.54 -12.76 15.53
N GLU A 175 8.19 -12.41 14.43
CA GLU A 175 9.65 -12.26 14.37
C GLU A 175 10.10 -11.06 15.21
N GLN A 176 11.13 -11.29 16.01
CA GLN A 176 11.71 -10.28 16.90
C GLN A 176 13.23 -10.29 16.82
N ILE A 177 13.83 -9.11 16.88
CA ILE A 177 15.26 -8.89 17.05
C ILE A 177 15.44 -7.94 18.22
N ASN A 178 16.18 -8.36 19.25
CA ASN A 178 16.41 -7.56 20.46
C ASN A 178 15.11 -7.05 21.11
N ASP A 179 14.13 -7.93 21.26
CA ASP A 179 12.79 -7.64 21.82
C ASP A 179 11.94 -6.63 21.03
N ALA A 180 12.36 -6.28 19.82
CA ALA A 180 11.60 -5.44 18.90
C ALA A 180 11.06 -6.27 17.73
N VAL A 181 9.84 -5.96 17.31
CA VAL A 181 9.25 -6.56 16.11
C VAL A 181 10.13 -6.30 14.91
N ALA A 182 10.44 -7.34 14.14
CA ALA A 182 11.28 -7.28 12.96
C ALA A 182 10.55 -7.85 11.74
N GLU A 183 10.71 -7.20 10.61
CA GLU A 183 10.19 -7.68 9.33
C GLU A 183 11.34 -8.08 8.41
N PRO A 184 11.33 -9.29 7.84
CA PRO A 184 12.35 -9.68 6.88
C PRO A 184 12.17 -8.86 5.59
N VAL A 185 13.26 -8.33 5.06
CA VAL A 185 13.29 -7.68 3.74
C VAL A 185 14.07 -8.58 2.80
N VAL A 186 13.40 -9.04 1.76
CA VAL A 186 14.01 -9.90 0.73
C VAL A 186 14.17 -9.09 -0.55
N TYR A 187 15.41 -8.97 -1.00
CA TYR A 187 15.72 -8.42 -2.31
C TYR A 187 15.84 -9.57 -3.31
N MET A 188 15.10 -9.49 -4.38
CA MET A 188 15.17 -10.47 -5.46
C MET A 188 15.60 -9.78 -6.75
N MET A 189 16.67 -10.28 -7.33
CA MET A 189 17.20 -9.84 -8.62
C MET A 189 17.25 -11.03 -9.56
N ASP A 190 16.41 -11.01 -10.60
CA ASP A 190 16.20 -12.16 -11.49
C ASP A 190 15.76 -13.39 -10.65
N ARG A 191 16.50 -14.47 -10.69
CA ARG A 191 16.27 -15.71 -9.92
C ARG A 191 17.07 -15.80 -8.60
N TYR A 192 17.77 -14.75 -8.22
CA TYR A 192 18.64 -14.71 -7.04
C TYR A 192 18.05 -13.83 -5.94
#